data_47b2f76585b6549dd851e06f7f8eaafa
#
_entry.id   47b2f76585b6549dd851e06f7f8eaafa
#
_cell.length_a   1.000
_cell.length_b   1.000
_cell.length_c   1.000
_cell.angle_alpha   90.00
_cell.angle_beta   90.00
_cell.angle_gamma   90.00
#
_symmetry.space_group_name_H-M   'P 1'
#
loop_
_entity.id
_entity.type
_entity.pdbx_description
1 polymer ?
#
loop_
_entity_poly.entity_id
_entity_poly.type
_entity_poly.pdbx_seq_one_letter_code
_entity_poly.pdbx_strand_id
1 'polypeptide(L)'
;AGNLNLQRLFVLTGSTTASASELIINSLRSYLDVRVIGKQTFGKTVGMRSTMNLKNRLDTSPVTFHIYNKDREADYEDGFHPDVAIDEFKSDLAEFGDLKDPLLGQAITR
;
A
#
# COMPACT_ATOMS: atom_id res chain seq x y z
N ALA A 1 15.02 -14.65 -13.96
CA ALA A 1 14.67 -13.47 -13.16
C ALA A 1 15.53 -13.49 -11.91
N GLY A 2 16.23 -12.39 -11.62
CA GLY A 2 17.08 -12.29 -10.44
C GLY A 2 16.22 -12.22 -9.17
N ASN A 3 16.56 -13.00 -8.17
CA ASN A 3 16.00 -12.84 -6.82
C ASN A 3 16.87 -11.82 -6.08
N LEU A 4 16.27 -10.73 -5.59
CA LEU A 4 16.96 -9.70 -4.82
C LEU A 4 17.32 -10.17 -3.40
N ASN A 5 16.73 -11.28 -2.95
CA ASN A 5 16.95 -11.87 -1.63
C ASN A 5 16.82 -10.86 -0.48
N LEU A 6 15.83 -9.96 -0.58
CA LEU A 6 15.57 -8.94 0.42
C LEU A 6 14.98 -9.59 1.67
N GLN A 7 15.43 -9.14 2.83
CA GLN A 7 14.89 -9.58 4.11
C GLN A 7 13.91 -8.58 4.71
N ARG A 8 14.00 -7.32 4.29
CA ARG A 8 13.17 -6.22 4.77
C ARG A 8 12.78 -5.27 3.65
N LEU A 9 11.59 -4.71 3.76
CA LEU A 9 11.06 -3.69 2.85
C LEU A 9 10.42 -2.57 3.67
N PHE A 10 10.78 -1.33 3.37
CA PHE A 10 10.06 -0.16 3.86
C PHE A 10 9.05 0.30 2.80
N VAL A 11 7.81 0.52 3.23
CA VAL A 11 6.74 1.03 2.37
C VAL A 11 6.27 2.37 2.91
N LEU A 12 6.38 3.40 2.08
CA LEU A 12 5.93 4.74 2.41
C LEU A 12 4.46 4.88 2.04
N THR A 13 3.61 5.27 3.00
CA THR A 13 2.16 5.27 2.84
C THR A 13 1.53 6.61 3.20
N GLY A 14 0.47 6.97 2.48
CA GLY A 14 -0.43 8.05 2.82
C GLY A 14 -1.83 7.52 3.15
N SER A 15 -2.73 8.40 3.59
CA SER A 15 -4.14 8.05 3.87
C SER A 15 -4.94 7.63 2.63
N THR A 16 -4.44 7.90 1.44
CA THR A 16 -5.02 7.49 0.15
C THR A 16 -4.41 6.24 -0.43
N THR A 17 -3.38 5.66 0.21
CA THR A 17 -2.81 4.38 -0.18
C THR A 17 -3.87 3.29 -0.04
N ALA A 18 -4.23 2.65 -1.15
CA ALA A 18 -5.36 1.73 -1.19
C ALA A 18 -5.20 0.61 -2.22
N SER A 19 -6.03 -0.43 -2.13
CA SER A 19 -6.25 -1.46 -3.16
C SER A 19 -4.96 -2.18 -3.59
N ALA A 20 -4.50 -2.00 -4.84
CA ALA A 20 -3.30 -2.64 -5.37
C ALA A 20 -2.03 -2.32 -4.56
N SER A 21 -1.92 -1.12 -4.01
CA SER A 21 -0.80 -0.75 -3.14
C SER A 21 -0.83 -1.53 -1.83
N GLU A 22 -2.01 -1.74 -1.26
CA GLU A 22 -2.19 -2.56 -0.06
C GLU A 22 -1.99 -4.05 -0.35
N LEU A 23 -2.36 -4.50 -1.56
CA LEU A 23 -2.08 -5.86 -2.02
C LEU A 23 -0.58 -6.17 -1.98
N ILE A 24 0.28 -5.24 -2.38
CA ILE A 24 1.73 -5.40 -2.32
C ILE A 24 2.18 -5.61 -0.88
N ILE A 25 1.71 -4.77 0.05
CA ILE A 25 2.02 -4.89 1.48
C ILE A 25 1.56 -6.25 2.01
N ASN A 26 0.28 -6.60 1.78
CA ASN A 26 -0.30 -7.84 2.26
C ASN A 26 0.40 -9.08 1.71
N SER A 27 0.75 -9.08 0.44
CA SER A 27 1.41 -10.21 -0.21
C SER A 27 2.83 -10.41 0.29
N LEU A 28 3.58 -9.33 0.46
CA LEU A 28 5.00 -9.41 0.81
C LEU A 28 5.23 -9.66 2.31
N ARG A 29 4.33 -9.25 3.21
CA ARG A 29 4.47 -9.48 4.65
C ARG A 29 4.53 -10.97 5.04
N SER A 30 4.05 -11.86 4.17
CA SER A 30 4.16 -13.30 4.34
C SER A 30 5.55 -13.87 4.02
N TYR A 31 6.45 -13.07 3.45
CA TYR A 31 7.76 -13.52 2.96
C TYR A 31 8.93 -12.76 3.56
N LEU A 32 8.72 -11.51 3.98
CA LEU A 32 9.77 -10.64 4.49
C LEU A 32 9.23 -9.64 5.52
N ASP A 33 10.12 -9.00 6.27
CA ASP A 33 9.77 -7.96 7.23
C ASP A 33 9.36 -6.68 6.48
N VAL A 34 8.05 -6.45 6.35
CA VAL A 34 7.49 -5.24 5.74
C VAL A 34 7.21 -4.21 6.82
N ARG A 35 7.83 -3.04 6.70
CA ARG A 35 7.66 -1.90 7.61
C ARG A 35 6.95 -0.77 6.92
N VAL A 36 5.88 -0.29 7.51
CA VAL A 36 5.03 0.79 6.99
C VAL A 36 5.40 2.09 7.67
N ILE A 37 5.72 3.11 6.87
CA ILE A 37 6.09 4.45 7.35
C ILE A 37 5.14 5.47 6.71
N GLY A 38 4.54 6.32 7.53
CA GLY A 38 3.63 7.36 7.05
C GLY A 38 2.28 7.35 7.74
N LYS A 39 1.21 7.30 6.96
CA LYS A 39 -0.17 7.25 7.47
C LYS A 39 -0.80 5.88 7.28
N GLN A 40 -1.82 5.60 8.08
CA GLN A 40 -2.68 4.44 7.94
C GLN A 40 -3.29 4.42 6.53
N THR A 41 -3.28 3.25 5.89
CA THR A 41 -3.83 3.05 4.56
C THR A 41 -5.36 2.95 4.58
N PHE A 42 -5.97 2.86 3.42
CA PHE A 42 -7.43 2.93 3.28
C PHE A 42 -8.17 1.69 3.78
N GLY A 43 -7.64 0.48 3.53
CA GLY A 43 -8.27 -0.77 3.95
C GLY A 43 -9.17 -1.43 2.90
N LYS A 44 -8.77 -1.39 1.62
CA LYS A 44 -9.53 -2.03 0.54
C LYS A 44 -9.04 -3.45 0.27
N THR A 45 -9.67 -4.43 0.91
CA THR A 45 -9.37 -5.88 0.81
C THR A 45 -10.02 -6.57 -0.37
N VAL A 46 -10.79 -5.83 -1.19
CA VAL A 46 -11.61 -6.38 -2.28
C VAL A 46 -11.18 -5.83 -3.63
N GLY A 47 -11.40 -6.62 -4.67
CA GLY A 47 -11.18 -6.24 -6.04
C GLY A 47 -12.50 -6.10 -6.81
N MET A 48 -12.46 -5.29 -7.87
CA MET A 48 -13.57 -5.01 -8.74
C MET A 48 -13.22 -5.40 -10.17
N ARG A 49 -14.22 -5.80 -10.94
CA ARG A 49 -14.10 -5.99 -12.39
C ARG A 49 -14.98 -4.97 -13.09
N SER A 50 -14.36 -4.05 -13.81
CA SER A 50 -15.08 -3.08 -14.62
C SER A 50 -15.63 -3.74 -15.88
N THR A 51 -16.88 -3.41 -16.21
CA THR A 51 -17.53 -3.81 -17.46
C THR A 51 -18.20 -2.60 -18.08
N MET A 52 -17.79 -2.26 -19.30
CA MET A 52 -18.38 -1.16 -20.05
C MET A 52 -19.45 -1.68 -21.01
N ASN A 53 -20.65 -1.15 -20.89
CA ASN A 53 -21.71 -1.39 -21.87
C ASN A 53 -21.70 -0.24 -22.90
N LEU A 54 -21.14 -0.50 -24.07
CA LEU A 54 -20.99 0.50 -25.13
C LEU A 54 -22.33 1.02 -25.67
N LYS A 55 -23.40 0.22 -25.63
CA LYS A 55 -24.73 0.63 -26.12
C LYS A 55 -25.35 1.72 -25.23
N ASN A 56 -25.20 1.58 -23.92
CA ASN A 56 -25.82 2.46 -22.94
C ASN A 56 -24.84 3.47 -22.33
N ARG A 57 -23.56 3.43 -22.72
CA ARG A 57 -22.47 4.21 -22.15
C ARG A 57 -22.42 4.12 -20.61
N LEU A 58 -22.74 2.94 -20.09
CA LEU A 58 -22.67 2.65 -18.67
C LEU A 58 -21.39 1.88 -18.37
N ASP A 59 -20.66 2.33 -17.37
CA ASP A 59 -19.53 1.62 -16.78
C ASP A 59 -19.94 1.15 -15.38
N THR A 60 -19.77 -0.15 -15.12
CA THR A 60 -20.07 -0.76 -13.83
C THR A 60 -18.84 -1.47 -13.30
N SER A 61 -18.53 -1.26 -12.03
CA SER A 61 -17.38 -1.86 -11.37
C SER A 61 -17.80 -2.55 -10.06
N PRO A 62 -18.58 -3.64 -10.15
CA PRO A 62 -18.99 -4.37 -8.96
C PRO A 62 -17.80 -5.02 -8.25
N VAL A 63 -17.88 -5.13 -6.93
CA VAL A 63 -16.95 -5.95 -6.15
C VAL A 63 -17.17 -7.41 -6.55
N THR A 64 -16.11 -8.09 -6.98
CA THR A 64 -16.20 -9.45 -7.53
C THR A 64 -15.31 -10.45 -6.79
N PHE A 65 -14.32 -10.03 -6.01
CA PHE A 65 -13.42 -10.94 -5.32
C PHE A 65 -12.79 -10.29 -4.08
N HIS A 66 -12.40 -11.15 -3.13
CA HIS A 66 -11.52 -10.79 -2.01
C HIS A 66 -10.07 -11.11 -2.32
N ILE A 67 -9.17 -10.34 -1.72
CA ILE A 67 -7.73 -10.48 -1.92
C ILE A 67 -7.12 -11.03 -0.62
N TYR A 68 -6.46 -12.19 -0.73
CA TYR A 68 -5.77 -12.86 0.37
C TYR A 68 -4.29 -12.99 0.05
N ASN A 69 -3.44 -12.96 1.09
CA ASN A 69 -2.04 -13.34 0.97
C ASN A 69 -1.88 -14.87 0.94
N LYS A 70 -0.64 -15.39 0.88
CA LYS A 70 -0.41 -16.85 0.87
C LYS A 70 -0.86 -17.55 2.15
N ASP A 71 -0.92 -16.83 3.27
CA ASP A 71 -1.36 -17.35 4.56
C ASP A 71 -2.88 -17.22 4.76
N ARG A 72 -3.59 -16.83 3.69
CA ARG A 72 -5.04 -16.59 3.64
C ARG A 72 -5.53 -15.47 4.56
N GLU A 73 -4.70 -14.47 4.75
CA GLU A 73 -5.04 -13.28 5.55
C GLU A 73 -5.51 -12.13 4.66
N ALA A 74 -6.55 -11.44 5.09
CA ALA A 74 -7.08 -10.21 4.51
C ALA A 74 -7.60 -9.29 5.64
N ASP A 75 -6.85 -9.23 6.72
CA ASP A 75 -7.19 -8.61 8.01
C ASP A 75 -6.84 -7.11 8.08
N TYR A 76 -6.84 -6.44 6.93
CA TYR A 76 -6.53 -5.00 6.82
C TYR A 76 -7.74 -4.17 6.33
N GLU A 77 -8.95 -4.53 6.76
CA GLU A 77 -10.18 -3.78 6.41
C GLU A 77 -10.15 -2.34 6.95
N ASP A 78 -9.46 -2.11 8.05
CA ASP A 78 -9.19 -0.78 8.61
C ASP A 78 -7.91 -0.14 8.05
N GLY A 79 -7.26 -0.78 7.08
CA GLY A 79 -5.96 -0.37 6.55
C GLY A 79 -4.78 -0.89 7.36
N PHE A 80 -3.57 -0.73 6.79
CA PHE A 80 -2.33 -1.01 7.50
C PHE A 80 -1.98 0.17 8.39
N HIS A 81 -1.82 -0.10 9.67
CA HIS A 81 -1.29 0.89 10.61
C HIS A 81 0.21 1.06 10.40
N PRO A 82 0.73 2.30 10.37
CA PRO A 82 2.15 2.50 10.19
C PRO A 82 2.93 2.08 11.44
N ASP A 83 4.09 1.45 11.24
CA ASP A 83 5.09 1.21 12.30
C ASP A 83 5.71 2.52 12.76
N VAL A 84 5.80 3.50 11.85
CA VAL A 84 6.25 4.86 12.13
C VAL A 84 5.25 5.84 11.55
N ALA A 85 4.46 6.46 12.44
CA ALA A 85 3.45 7.42 12.04
C ALA A 85 4.08 8.78 11.72
N ILE A 86 3.94 9.22 10.48
CA ILE A 86 4.43 10.51 9.98
C ILE A 86 3.35 11.15 9.11
N ASP A 87 3.14 12.45 9.33
CA ASP A 87 2.34 13.28 8.44
C ASP A 87 3.28 14.16 7.60
N GLU A 88 3.52 13.76 6.35
CA GLU A 88 4.41 14.47 5.44
C GLU A 88 3.98 15.93 5.19
N PHE A 89 2.67 16.21 5.29
CA PHE A 89 2.12 17.55 5.07
C PHE A 89 2.29 18.51 6.27
N LYS A 90 2.82 18.02 7.39
CA LYS A 90 3.18 18.85 8.54
C LYS A 90 4.61 19.36 8.50
N SER A 91 5.39 18.92 7.53
CA SER A 91 6.78 19.32 7.30
C SER A 91 6.89 20.05 5.96
N ASP A 92 8.02 20.71 5.74
CA ASP A 92 8.35 21.25 4.43
C ASP A 92 8.48 20.10 3.43
N LEU A 93 7.79 20.20 2.31
CA LEU A 93 7.87 19.21 1.24
C LEU A 93 9.24 19.29 0.58
N ALA A 94 9.88 18.16 0.39
CA ALA A 94 11.12 17.99 -0.33
C ALA A 94 10.88 17.37 -1.71
N GLU A 95 11.85 17.47 -2.60
CA GLU A 95 11.78 16.81 -3.90
C GLU A 95 11.88 15.29 -3.74
N PHE A 96 11.30 14.55 -4.69
CA PHE A 96 11.38 13.09 -4.70
C PHE A 96 12.83 12.60 -4.71
N GLY A 97 13.18 11.76 -3.75
CA GLY A 97 14.53 11.22 -3.58
C GLY A 97 15.45 12.07 -2.69
N ASP A 98 15.00 13.23 -2.22
CA ASP A 98 15.76 14.02 -1.25
C ASP A 98 15.64 13.36 0.14
N LEU A 99 16.79 13.22 0.83
CA LEU A 99 16.84 12.68 2.19
C LEU A 99 16.15 13.57 3.24
N LYS A 100 15.83 14.81 2.87
CA LYS A 100 15.01 15.71 3.69
C LYS A 100 13.53 15.37 3.64
N ASP A 101 13.09 14.55 2.67
CA ASP A 101 11.73 14.03 2.66
C ASP A 101 11.45 13.29 3.98
N PRO A 102 10.39 13.66 4.72
CA PRO A 102 10.16 13.11 6.06
C PRO A 102 9.90 11.61 6.07
N LEU A 103 9.30 11.05 5.02
CA LEU A 103 9.05 9.62 4.91
C LEU A 103 10.32 8.87 4.49
N LEU A 104 10.98 9.33 3.42
CA LEU A 104 12.20 8.71 2.90
C LEU A 104 13.33 8.79 3.91
N GLY A 105 13.53 9.94 4.54
CA GLY A 105 14.55 10.14 5.56
C GLY A 105 14.43 9.16 6.72
N GLN A 106 13.20 8.87 7.17
CA GLN A 106 12.95 7.86 8.21
C GLN A 106 13.24 6.44 7.73
N ALA A 107 12.91 6.11 6.49
CA ALA A 107 13.19 4.78 5.95
C ALA A 107 14.70 4.49 5.86
N ILE A 108 15.49 5.48 5.46
CA ILE A 108 16.94 5.33 5.29
C ILE A 108 17.70 5.29 6.62
N THR A 109 17.18 5.96 7.65
CA THR A 109 17.85 6.01 8.98
C THR A 109 17.53 4.79 9.86
N ARG A 110 16.71 3.88 9.39
CA ARG A 110 16.31 2.65 10.11
C ARG A 110 16.90 1.39 9.50
#